data_ca7e8bec9bf44b9b5096efe979795fb2
#
_entry.id   ca7e8bec9bf44b9b5096efe979795fb2
#
_cell.length_a   1.000
_cell.length_b   1.000
_cell.length_c   1.000
_cell.angle_alpha   90.00
_cell.angle_beta   90.00
_cell.angle_gamma   90.00
#
_symmetry.space_group_name_H-M   'P 1'
#
loop_
_entity.id
_entity.type
_entity.pdbx_description
1 polymer ?
#
loop_
_entity_poly.entity_id
_entity_poly.type
_entity_poly.pdbx_seq_one_letter_code
_entity_poly.pdbx_strand_id
1 'polypeptide(L)'
;MSLKKTLTAAAVALTSFALVISGTTSASAAKVPSSKAKAGDECGRAGMVAKARGVEGSNLTCTKVNVGTAAGSLRWWYPDLKPLTTIDWTVPAGPGGYSATTDAISKTLIAEGLLTSSTTDFKPGAGGTIGLAHFQTIKGKQNSALIIGIALTGGMAQVANKNTSDLLASVPIARVMREYNAIFVPANSKYKTLNQFVNDVNTNGRAIAVSGGNVGGVDHQVIGALLKTANVPISKLNYVVGTGSEPLTKVLSGAAPVGVIGIVDVLPYVADNRLRILGISSPKPIAGVKGKTFIQQGYNLVYGNWRGVMAPADISEANRLNFVKVMDVMRSTDTWKQTLATNKWYDEFAGGKDFESFLKTHIPQIKAFIAEIGL
;
A
#
# COMPACT_ATOMS: atom_id res chain seq x y z
N MET A 1 -20.17 35.47 76.23
CA MET A 1 -20.60 36.03 74.92
C MET A 1 -20.65 34.88 73.93
N SER A 2 -21.88 34.42 73.62
CA SER A 2 -22.15 33.23 72.84
C SER A 2 -22.38 33.59 71.37
N LEU A 3 -21.64 32.99 70.44
CA LEU A 3 -21.91 33.09 69.01
C LEU A 3 -22.60 31.80 68.56
N LYS A 4 -23.86 31.89 68.25
CA LYS A 4 -24.64 30.82 67.60
C LYS A 4 -24.25 30.71 66.13
N LYS A 5 -23.79 29.50 65.75
CA LYS A 5 -23.60 29.12 64.33
C LYS A 5 -24.91 28.60 63.75
N THR A 6 -25.44 29.28 62.75
CA THR A 6 -26.59 28.85 61.96
C THR A 6 -26.04 27.91 60.87
N LEU A 7 -26.47 26.64 60.84
CA LEU A 7 -26.28 25.73 59.71
C LEU A 7 -27.41 25.94 58.69
N THR A 8 -27.02 26.30 57.49
CA THR A 8 -27.91 26.29 56.34
C THR A 8 -27.73 24.97 55.59
N ALA A 9 -28.75 24.14 55.53
CA ALA A 9 -28.78 22.91 54.77
C ALA A 9 -29.02 23.24 53.29
N ALA A 10 -28.05 22.90 52.44
CA ALA A 10 -28.23 22.95 51.01
C ALA A 10 -28.76 21.60 50.51
N ALA A 11 -29.96 21.61 49.98
CA ALA A 11 -30.58 20.46 49.32
C ALA A 11 -29.87 20.23 47.95
N VAL A 12 -29.20 19.10 47.82
CA VAL A 12 -28.65 18.64 46.55
C VAL A 12 -29.76 17.94 45.78
N ALA A 13 -30.25 18.57 44.73
CA ALA A 13 -31.14 17.96 43.76
C ALA A 13 -30.37 16.98 42.89
N LEU A 14 -30.59 15.68 43.05
CA LEU A 14 -30.11 14.63 42.15
C LEU A 14 -30.96 14.69 40.86
N THR A 15 -30.43 15.34 39.83
CA THR A 15 -30.96 15.20 38.47
C THR A 15 -30.42 13.89 37.88
N SER A 16 -31.31 12.91 37.75
CA SER A 16 -31.08 11.66 37.05
C SER A 16 -30.83 11.97 35.57
N PHE A 17 -29.57 11.92 35.14
CA PHE A 17 -29.20 11.92 33.71
C PHE A 17 -29.56 10.56 33.16
N ALA A 18 -30.69 10.45 32.47
CA ALA A 18 -31.00 9.29 31.64
C ALA A 18 -30.00 9.28 30.48
N LEU A 19 -29.05 8.34 30.53
CA LEU A 19 -28.14 8.06 29.41
C LEU A 19 -28.97 7.47 28.27
N VAL A 20 -29.37 8.31 27.31
CA VAL A 20 -29.93 7.85 26.05
C VAL A 20 -28.77 7.19 25.30
N ILE A 21 -28.63 5.87 25.43
CA ILE A 21 -27.83 5.06 24.54
C ILE A 21 -28.55 5.14 23.19
N SER A 22 -28.15 6.10 22.36
CA SER A 22 -28.42 6.08 20.93
C SER A 22 -27.73 4.86 20.36
N GLY A 23 -28.46 3.77 20.26
CA GLY A 23 -28.04 2.61 19.50
C GLY A 23 -27.71 3.08 18.09
N THR A 24 -26.42 3.15 17.77
CA THR A 24 -25.98 3.20 16.38
C THR A 24 -26.45 1.90 15.76
N THR A 25 -27.59 1.93 15.10
CA THR A 25 -27.98 0.89 14.15
C THR A 25 -26.84 0.86 13.12
N SER A 26 -25.98 -0.15 13.23
CA SER A 26 -25.04 -0.48 12.16
C SER A 26 -25.87 -0.54 10.88
N ALA A 27 -25.67 0.41 9.98
CA ALA A 27 -26.30 0.38 8.68
C ALA A 27 -25.93 -0.97 8.07
N SER A 28 -26.91 -1.87 7.93
CA SER A 28 -26.73 -3.17 7.29
C SER A 28 -26.17 -2.88 5.90
N ALA A 29 -24.95 -3.32 5.63
CA ALA A 29 -24.34 -3.12 4.32
C ALA A 29 -25.30 -3.65 3.26
N ALA A 30 -25.49 -2.92 2.17
CA ALA A 30 -26.42 -3.32 1.12
C ALA A 30 -26.01 -4.66 0.53
N LYS A 31 -26.91 -5.65 0.54
CA LYS A 31 -26.67 -6.99 0.01
C LYS A 31 -26.26 -6.93 -1.45
N VAL A 32 -25.09 -7.46 -1.80
CA VAL A 32 -24.53 -7.41 -3.15
C VAL A 32 -25.16 -8.52 -4.02
N PRO A 33 -25.77 -8.19 -5.19
CA PRO A 33 -26.33 -9.18 -6.09
C PRO A 33 -25.23 -10.04 -6.75
N SER A 34 -25.57 -11.25 -7.18
CA SER A 34 -24.63 -12.18 -7.82
C SER A 34 -23.87 -11.60 -9.02
N SER A 35 -24.50 -10.71 -9.78
CA SER A 35 -23.89 -10.03 -10.93
C SER A 35 -22.75 -9.06 -10.56
N LYS A 36 -22.64 -8.65 -9.29
CA LYS A 36 -21.63 -7.74 -8.78
C LYS A 36 -20.81 -8.33 -7.62
N ALA A 37 -21.03 -9.61 -7.31
CA ALA A 37 -20.41 -10.29 -6.19
C ALA A 37 -18.88 -10.24 -6.24
N LYS A 38 -18.28 -9.92 -5.10
CA LYS A 38 -16.87 -10.12 -4.78
C LYS A 38 -16.78 -11.03 -3.56
N ALA A 39 -15.72 -11.80 -3.47
CA ALA A 39 -15.48 -12.63 -2.29
C ALA A 39 -15.46 -11.77 -1.02
N GLY A 40 -16.14 -12.21 0.03
CA GLY A 40 -16.28 -11.47 1.31
C GLY A 40 -17.44 -10.48 1.39
N ASP A 41 -18.05 -10.06 0.27
CA ASP A 41 -19.22 -9.15 0.28
C ASP A 41 -20.44 -9.81 0.92
N GLU A 42 -21.34 -9.02 1.51
CA GLU A 42 -22.63 -9.52 2.00
C GLU A 42 -23.53 -10.04 0.88
N CYS A 43 -24.24 -11.12 1.12
CA CYS A 43 -25.18 -11.70 0.19
C CYS A 43 -26.58 -11.94 0.78
N GLY A 44 -27.58 -12.07 -0.10
CA GLY A 44 -28.99 -12.02 0.31
C GLY A 44 -29.57 -13.35 0.79
N ARG A 45 -29.20 -14.48 0.24
CA ARG A 45 -29.79 -15.80 0.51
C ARG A 45 -28.76 -16.90 0.33
N ALA A 46 -28.65 -17.77 1.32
CA ALA A 46 -27.77 -18.95 1.27
C ALA A 46 -28.04 -19.81 0.04
N GLY A 47 -27.00 -20.40 -0.50
CA GLY A 47 -27.02 -21.26 -1.69
C GLY A 47 -27.01 -20.53 -3.04
N MET A 48 -27.14 -19.19 -3.08
CA MET A 48 -26.95 -18.45 -4.33
C MET A 48 -25.50 -18.63 -4.81
N VAL A 49 -25.31 -18.71 -6.13
CA VAL A 49 -24.00 -18.85 -6.76
C VAL A 49 -23.69 -17.63 -7.62
N ALA A 50 -22.44 -17.20 -7.63
CA ALA A 50 -21.89 -16.16 -8.47
C ALA A 50 -20.54 -16.56 -9.05
N LYS A 51 -20.19 -16.03 -10.23
CA LYS A 51 -18.86 -16.24 -10.80
C LYS A 51 -17.84 -15.37 -10.05
N ALA A 52 -16.75 -15.96 -9.60
CA ALA A 52 -15.64 -15.22 -9.03
C ALA A 52 -14.94 -14.40 -10.14
N ARG A 53 -14.59 -13.15 -9.83
CA ARG A 53 -13.92 -12.24 -10.78
C ARG A 53 -12.42 -12.14 -10.54
N GLY A 54 -11.97 -12.44 -9.34
CA GLY A 54 -10.55 -12.34 -8.96
C GLY A 54 -9.80 -13.67 -8.99
N VAL A 55 -10.49 -14.79 -9.21
CA VAL A 55 -9.91 -16.13 -9.22
C VAL A 55 -10.48 -16.95 -10.36
N GLU A 56 -9.61 -17.29 -11.31
CA GLU A 56 -9.99 -18.03 -12.52
C GLU A 56 -10.62 -19.38 -12.20
N GLY A 57 -11.69 -19.74 -12.96
CA GLY A 57 -12.36 -21.01 -12.85
C GLY A 57 -13.13 -21.25 -11.56
N SER A 58 -13.18 -20.26 -10.66
CA SER A 58 -13.83 -20.40 -9.35
C SER A 58 -15.21 -19.74 -9.32
N ASN A 59 -16.07 -20.27 -8.45
CA ASN A 59 -17.38 -19.70 -8.14
C ASN A 59 -17.44 -19.30 -6.67
N LEU A 60 -18.28 -18.31 -6.39
CA LEU A 60 -18.66 -17.91 -5.05
C LEU A 60 -20.02 -18.49 -4.72
N THR A 61 -20.21 -18.92 -3.50
CA THR A 61 -21.50 -19.32 -2.96
C THR A 61 -21.86 -18.40 -1.80
N CYS A 62 -23.08 -17.92 -1.76
CA CYS A 62 -23.61 -17.21 -0.60
C CYS A 62 -23.76 -18.20 0.55
N THR A 63 -22.92 -18.10 1.56
CA THR A 63 -22.91 -19.02 2.70
C THR A 63 -22.69 -18.28 4.01
N LYS A 64 -23.12 -18.91 5.11
CA LYS A 64 -22.79 -18.44 6.45
C LYS A 64 -21.35 -18.76 6.75
N VAL A 65 -20.51 -17.72 6.94
CA VAL A 65 -19.11 -17.90 7.28
C VAL A 65 -18.93 -18.13 8.77
N ASN A 66 -17.89 -18.89 9.15
CA ASN A 66 -17.65 -19.27 10.54
C ASN A 66 -16.30 -18.73 11.06
N VAL A 67 -15.67 -17.82 10.32
CA VAL A 67 -14.34 -17.29 10.65
C VAL A 67 -14.35 -15.75 10.62
N GLY A 68 -13.43 -15.17 11.38
CA GLY A 68 -13.14 -13.75 11.38
C GLY A 68 -14.26 -12.85 11.90
N THR A 69 -14.15 -11.58 11.57
CA THR A 69 -15.08 -10.53 12.00
C THR A 69 -16.48 -10.69 11.38
N ALA A 70 -16.58 -11.41 10.26
CA ALA A 70 -17.83 -11.69 9.57
C ALA A 70 -18.51 -13.00 10.03
N ALA A 71 -18.01 -13.67 11.08
CA ALA A 71 -18.56 -14.93 11.58
C ALA A 71 -20.07 -14.81 11.88
N GLY A 72 -20.83 -15.80 11.42
CA GLY A 72 -22.28 -15.83 11.56
C GLY A 72 -23.08 -15.07 10.49
N SER A 73 -22.44 -14.27 9.63
CA SER A 73 -23.10 -13.53 8.54
C SER A 73 -23.08 -14.29 7.21
N LEU A 74 -24.01 -13.95 6.31
CA LEU A 74 -24.05 -14.48 4.94
C LEU A 74 -23.10 -13.67 4.05
N ARG A 75 -22.11 -14.35 3.46
CA ARG A 75 -21.10 -13.77 2.58
C ARG A 75 -20.95 -14.53 1.27
N TRP A 76 -20.57 -13.83 0.22
CA TRP A 76 -20.08 -14.43 -0.99
C TRP A 76 -18.71 -15.07 -0.70
N TRP A 77 -18.62 -16.39 -0.71
CA TRP A 77 -17.46 -17.12 -0.21
C TRP A 77 -17.07 -18.26 -1.17
N TYR A 78 -15.79 -18.58 -1.19
CA TYR A 78 -15.32 -19.77 -1.90
C TYR A 78 -15.65 -21.00 -1.07
N PRO A 79 -16.45 -21.96 -1.59
CA PRO A 79 -16.88 -23.13 -0.81
C PRO A 79 -15.71 -24.05 -0.40
N ASP A 80 -14.62 -24.01 -1.15
CA ASP A 80 -13.40 -24.79 -0.96
C ASP A 80 -12.23 -24.02 -0.36
N LEU A 81 -12.44 -22.77 0.10
CA LEU A 81 -11.40 -21.96 0.75
C LEU A 81 -10.97 -22.62 2.06
N LYS A 82 -9.66 -22.73 2.24
CA LYS A 82 -9.03 -23.20 3.47
C LYS A 82 -8.18 -22.09 4.05
N PRO A 83 -8.35 -21.75 5.35
CA PRO A 83 -7.41 -20.85 6.04
C PRO A 83 -5.98 -21.38 5.91
N LEU A 84 -5.03 -20.44 5.81
CA LEU A 84 -3.61 -20.77 5.77
C LEU A 84 -3.11 -21.02 7.20
N THR A 85 -2.28 -22.04 7.39
CA THR A 85 -1.67 -22.32 8.68
C THR A 85 -0.57 -21.31 8.99
N THR A 86 0.31 -21.05 8.02
CA THR A 86 1.38 -20.07 8.17
C THR A 86 1.71 -19.41 6.82
N ILE A 87 2.30 -18.23 6.87
CA ILE A 87 2.99 -17.60 5.73
C ILE A 87 4.41 -17.26 6.15
N ASP A 88 5.39 -17.83 5.43
CA ASP A 88 6.81 -17.50 5.61
C ASP A 88 7.20 -16.42 4.60
N TRP A 89 7.21 -15.18 5.04
CA TRP A 89 7.52 -14.04 4.19
C TRP A 89 9.02 -13.91 3.92
N THR A 90 9.40 -13.82 2.65
CA THR A 90 10.68 -13.23 2.24
C THR A 90 10.45 -11.76 1.92
N VAL A 91 11.18 -10.87 2.61
CA VAL A 91 11.17 -9.43 2.38
C VAL A 91 12.48 -9.02 1.72
N PRO A 92 12.47 -8.58 0.44
CA PRO A 92 13.68 -8.29 -0.33
C PRO A 92 14.28 -6.91 0.00
N ALA A 93 14.19 -6.50 1.25
CA ALA A 93 14.68 -5.23 1.79
C ALA A 93 14.90 -5.37 3.30
N GLY A 94 15.43 -4.33 3.95
CA GLY A 94 15.35 -4.17 5.40
C GLY A 94 13.95 -3.74 5.86
N PRO A 95 13.75 -3.49 7.16
CA PRO A 95 12.50 -2.96 7.70
C PRO A 95 12.06 -1.68 6.97
N GLY A 96 10.77 -1.60 6.60
CA GLY A 96 10.22 -0.48 5.83
C GLY A 96 8.92 -0.84 5.11
N GLY A 97 8.64 -0.21 3.96
CA GLY A 97 7.37 -0.35 3.25
C GLY A 97 6.98 -1.78 2.88
N TYR A 98 7.94 -2.65 2.53
CA TYR A 98 7.65 -4.07 2.27
C TYR A 98 7.19 -4.80 3.54
N SER A 99 7.95 -4.70 4.64
CA SER A 99 7.57 -5.36 5.90
C SER A 99 6.29 -4.77 6.48
N ALA A 100 6.08 -3.47 6.40
CA ALA A 100 4.81 -2.86 6.80
C ALA A 100 3.62 -3.45 6.02
N THR A 101 3.80 -3.78 4.74
CA THR A 101 2.76 -4.41 3.94
C THR A 101 2.55 -5.87 4.34
N THR A 102 3.61 -6.67 4.54
CA THR A 102 3.47 -8.07 5.00
C THR A 102 2.83 -8.16 6.37
N ASP A 103 3.19 -7.26 7.29
CA ASP A 103 2.59 -7.16 8.62
C ASP A 103 1.10 -6.82 8.55
N ALA A 104 0.73 -5.86 7.69
CA ALA A 104 -0.66 -5.47 7.50
C ALA A 104 -1.50 -6.62 6.92
N ILE A 105 -0.99 -7.34 5.91
CA ILE A 105 -1.62 -8.54 5.34
C ILE A 105 -1.78 -9.60 6.44
N SER A 106 -0.70 -9.95 7.13
CA SER A 106 -0.69 -10.99 8.14
C SER A 106 -1.65 -10.67 9.29
N LYS A 107 -1.61 -9.46 9.83
CA LYS A 107 -2.52 -9.01 10.90
C LYS A 107 -3.98 -9.08 10.45
N THR A 108 -4.27 -8.64 9.23
CA THR A 108 -5.63 -8.73 8.68
C THR A 108 -6.08 -10.18 8.55
N LEU A 109 -5.27 -11.04 7.94
CA LEU A 109 -5.61 -12.45 7.74
C LEU A 109 -5.79 -13.19 9.06
N ILE A 110 -4.96 -12.90 10.08
CA ILE A 110 -5.08 -13.49 11.42
C ILE A 110 -6.38 -13.02 12.10
N ALA A 111 -6.68 -11.72 12.06
CA ALA A 111 -7.91 -11.17 12.63
C ALA A 111 -9.17 -11.75 11.97
N GLU A 112 -9.10 -12.05 10.68
CA GLU A 112 -10.19 -12.65 9.91
C GLU A 112 -10.22 -14.20 9.97
N GLY A 113 -9.33 -14.83 10.76
CA GLY A 113 -9.26 -16.29 10.88
C GLY A 113 -8.85 -17.00 9.59
N LEU A 114 -8.21 -16.29 8.68
CA LEU A 114 -7.74 -16.79 7.37
C LEU A 114 -6.26 -17.21 7.41
N LEU A 115 -5.57 -16.92 8.51
CA LEU A 115 -4.17 -17.25 8.76
C LEU A 115 -3.98 -17.50 10.26
N THR A 116 -3.17 -18.51 10.63
CA THR A 116 -2.84 -18.75 12.04
C THR A 116 -1.60 -17.97 12.47
N SER A 117 -0.54 -17.96 11.66
CA SER A 117 0.73 -17.31 11.99
C SER A 117 1.51 -16.87 10.76
N SER A 118 2.49 -15.99 10.94
CA SER A 118 3.46 -15.65 9.90
C SER A 118 4.84 -15.43 10.47
N THR A 119 5.87 -15.65 9.66
CA THR A 119 7.26 -15.32 9.92
C THR A 119 7.77 -14.36 8.86
N THR A 120 8.86 -13.64 9.16
CA THR A 120 9.48 -12.70 8.22
C THR A 120 10.99 -12.91 8.18
N ASP A 121 11.52 -13.12 6.97
CA ASP A 121 12.94 -13.24 6.69
C ASP A 121 13.38 -12.07 5.78
N PHE A 122 14.25 -11.20 6.30
CA PHE A 122 14.77 -10.05 5.58
C PHE A 122 15.98 -10.42 4.73
N LYS A 123 15.92 -10.14 3.43
CA LYS A 123 17.00 -10.39 2.47
C LYS A 123 17.32 -9.12 1.68
N PRO A 124 17.91 -8.10 2.32
CA PRO A 124 18.22 -6.83 1.65
C PRO A 124 19.38 -6.96 0.67
N GLY A 125 19.44 -6.04 -0.27
CA GLY A 125 20.59 -5.83 -1.16
C GLY A 125 20.23 -5.78 -2.64
N ALA A 126 21.05 -5.06 -3.40
CA ALA A 126 20.97 -4.87 -4.86
C ALA A 126 19.54 -4.54 -5.37
N GLY A 127 18.86 -3.57 -4.75
CA GLY A 127 17.49 -3.19 -5.13
C GLY A 127 16.45 -4.28 -4.88
N GLY A 128 16.74 -5.28 -4.03
CA GLY A 128 15.87 -6.41 -3.72
C GLY A 128 16.17 -7.69 -4.53
N THR A 129 17.09 -7.64 -5.51
CA THR A 129 17.38 -8.81 -6.36
C THR A 129 18.07 -9.95 -5.60
N ILE A 130 18.79 -9.65 -4.50
CA ILE A 130 19.33 -10.68 -3.59
C ILE A 130 18.19 -11.46 -2.95
N GLY A 131 17.17 -10.78 -2.45
CA GLY A 131 15.99 -11.41 -1.87
C GLY A 131 15.19 -12.24 -2.89
N LEU A 132 15.05 -11.76 -4.11
CA LEU A 132 14.44 -12.52 -5.20
C LEU A 132 15.21 -13.80 -5.50
N ALA A 133 16.54 -13.70 -5.68
CA ALA A 133 17.40 -14.86 -5.96
C ALA A 133 17.32 -15.89 -4.82
N HIS A 134 17.37 -15.43 -3.55
CA HIS A 134 17.16 -16.31 -2.39
C HIS A 134 15.80 -17.00 -2.44
N PHE A 135 14.72 -16.25 -2.67
CA PHE A 135 13.36 -16.82 -2.72
C PHE A 135 13.23 -17.90 -3.79
N GLN A 136 13.89 -17.73 -4.94
CA GLN A 136 13.86 -18.71 -6.04
C GLN A 136 14.64 -20.00 -5.75
N THR A 137 15.45 -20.04 -4.69
CA THR A 137 16.06 -21.29 -4.20
C THR A 137 15.12 -22.09 -3.29
N ILE A 138 14.05 -21.48 -2.78
CA ILE A 138 13.10 -22.14 -1.89
C ILE A 138 12.25 -23.12 -2.70
N LYS A 139 12.26 -24.41 -2.31
CA LYS A 139 11.48 -25.48 -2.95
C LYS A 139 10.71 -26.26 -1.90
N GLY A 140 9.58 -26.82 -2.30
CA GLY A 140 8.73 -27.68 -1.46
C GLY A 140 7.95 -26.94 -0.36
N LYS A 141 8.19 -25.66 -0.15
CA LYS A 141 7.52 -24.86 0.89
C LYS A 141 6.27 -24.17 0.33
N GLN A 142 5.15 -24.84 0.44
CA GLN A 142 3.85 -24.42 -0.12
C GLN A 142 3.26 -23.18 0.55
N ASN A 143 3.81 -22.74 1.69
CA ASN A 143 3.39 -21.61 2.51
C ASN A 143 4.35 -20.41 2.42
N SER A 144 5.42 -20.49 1.64
CA SER A 144 6.36 -19.38 1.45
C SER A 144 5.79 -18.32 0.51
N ALA A 145 6.08 -17.07 0.81
CA ALA A 145 5.67 -15.93 0.00
C ALA A 145 6.77 -14.86 -0.09
N LEU A 146 6.92 -14.25 -1.26
CA LEU A 146 7.76 -13.08 -1.49
C LEU A 146 6.87 -11.85 -1.67
N ILE A 147 7.11 -10.81 -0.87
CA ILE A 147 6.52 -9.50 -1.13
C ILE A 147 7.32 -8.80 -2.23
N ILE A 148 6.62 -8.26 -3.22
CA ILE A 148 7.21 -7.53 -4.34
C ILE A 148 6.56 -6.18 -4.56
N GLY A 149 7.17 -5.35 -5.39
CA GLY A 149 6.62 -4.06 -5.79
C GLY A 149 7.53 -3.34 -6.78
N ILE A 150 7.19 -2.10 -7.07
CA ILE A 150 7.89 -1.30 -8.07
C ILE A 150 9.38 -1.09 -7.74
N ALA A 151 9.77 -1.09 -6.46
CA ALA A 151 11.17 -0.95 -6.09
C ALA A 151 12.00 -2.16 -6.51
N LEU A 152 11.46 -3.38 -6.38
CA LEU A 152 12.15 -4.59 -6.84
C LEU A 152 12.25 -4.61 -8.38
N THR A 153 11.17 -4.31 -9.09
CA THR A 153 11.20 -4.28 -10.57
C THR A 153 12.15 -3.20 -11.10
N GLY A 154 12.26 -2.07 -10.41
CA GLY A 154 13.26 -1.04 -10.69
C GLY A 154 14.70 -1.51 -10.41
N GLY A 155 14.93 -2.19 -9.28
CA GLY A 155 16.22 -2.80 -8.96
C GLY A 155 16.65 -3.85 -9.97
N MET A 156 15.72 -4.70 -10.40
CA MET A 156 15.96 -5.67 -11.49
C MET A 156 16.38 -4.99 -12.78
N ALA A 157 15.73 -3.88 -13.15
CA ALA A 157 16.07 -3.13 -14.36
C ALA A 157 17.50 -2.58 -14.34
N GLN A 158 17.97 -2.09 -13.17
CA GLN A 158 19.34 -1.57 -13.00
C GLN A 158 20.43 -2.63 -13.11
N VAL A 159 20.15 -3.86 -12.68
CA VAL A 159 21.11 -4.96 -12.70
C VAL A 159 20.90 -5.91 -13.90
N ALA A 160 19.99 -5.59 -14.81
CA ALA A 160 19.60 -6.43 -15.96
C ALA A 160 20.77 -6.87 -16.86
N ASN A 161 21.91 -6.16 -16.83
CA ASN A 161 23.11 -6.55 -17.55
C ASN A 161 23.98 -7.59 -16.81
N LYS A 162 23.53 -8.06 -15.62
CA LYS A 162 24.32 -8.94 -14.73
C LYS A 162 23.61 -10.26 -14.37
N ASN A 163 22.88 -10.89 -15.29
CA ASN A 163 22.18 -12.17 -15.06
C ASN A 163 21.23 -12.12 -13.85
N THR A 164 20.26 -11.25 -13.87
CA THR A 164 19.24 -11.22 -12.82
C THR A 164 18.22 -12.33 -12.97
N SER A 165 17.80 -12.87 -11.85
CA SER A 165 16.69 -13.83 -11.76
C SER A 165 15.42 -13.24 -12.38
N ASP A 166 14.74 -14.01 -13.23
CA ASP A 166 13.44 -13.63 -13.77
C ASP A 166 12.38 -13.70 -12.66
N LEU A 167 11.69 -12.59 -12.39
CA LEU A 167 10.62 -12.55 -11.41
C LEU A 167 9.50 -13.56 -11.73
N LEU A 168 9.23 -13.77 -13.02
CA LEU A 168 8.19 -14.70 -13.49
C LEU A 168 8.60 -16.18 -13.40
N ALA A 169 9.84 -16.48 -12.98
CA ALA A 169 10.19 -17.83 -12.50
C ALA A 169 9.55 -18.17 -11.13
N SER A 170 8.99 -17.18 -10.44
CA SER A 170 8.11 -17.36 -9.28
C SER A 170 6.65 -17.22 -9.70
N VAL A 171 5.71 -17.70 -8.87
CA VAL A 171 4.29 -17.77 -9.23
C VAL A 171 3.51 -16.57 -8.69
N PRO A 172 2.86 -15.74 -9.53
CA PRO A 172 2.03 -14.62 -9.08
C PRO A 172 0.82 -15.06 -8.27
N ILE A 173 0.63 -14.50 -7.07
CA ILE A 173 -0.54 -14.72 -6.23
C ILE A 173 -1.51 -13.57 -6.35
N ALA A 174 -1.12 -12.36 -5.96
CA ALA A 174 -1.97 -11.19 -6.07
C ALA A 174 -1.18 -9.89 -5.99
N ARG A 175 -1.58 -8.87 -6.74
CA ARG A 175 -1.34 -7.47 -6.40
C ARG A 175 -2.40 -7.07 -5.40
N VAL A 176 -2.01 -6.43 -4.29
CA VAL A 176 -2.92 -6.22 -3.16
C VAL A 176 -3.27 -4.75 -2.90
N MET A 177 -2.36 -3.84 -3.19
CA MET A 177 -2.56 -2.42 -2.90
C MET A 177 -1.66 -1.52 -3.75
N ARG A 178 -1.97 -0.23 -3.73
CA ARG A 178 -1.13 0.86 -4.24
C ARG A 178 -1.11 2.00 -3.24
N GLU A 179 0.03 2.63 -3.11
CA GLU A 179 0.21 3.90 -2.40
C GLU A 179 0.76 4.96 -3.36
N TYR A 180 0.71 6.23 -2.94
CA TYR A 180 1.19 7.35 -3.73
C TYR A 180 2.24 8.15 -2.98
N ASN A 181 3.09 8.86 -3.74
CA ASN A 181 4.17 9.67 -3.21
C ASN A 181 3.78 11.15 -3.19
N ALA A 182 4.40 11.87 -2.27
CA ALA A 182 4.36 13.32 -2.22
C ALA A 182 5.72 13.91 -2.55
N ILE A 183 5.73 14.98 -3.34
CA ILE A 183 6.85 15.91 -3.41
C ILE A 183 6.61 17.00 -2.38
N PHE A 184 7.55 17.22 -1.50
CA PHE A 184 7.40 18.10 -0.34
C PHE A 184 8.63 18.97 -0.06
N VAL A 185 8.41 20.03 0.67
CA VAL A 185 9.41 21.02 1.03
C VAL A 185 9.21 21.52 2.47
N PRO A 186 10.18 22.19 3.09
CA PRO A 186 9.94 22.91 4.35
C PRO A 186 8.77 23.91 4.22
N ALA A 187 7.99 24.08 5.26
CA ALA A 187 6.82 24.99 5.23
C ALA A 187 7.18 26.43 4.84
N ASN A 188 8.38 26.90 5.21
CA ASN A 188 8.91 28.23 4.88
C ASN A 188 9.62 28.29 3.52
N SER A 189 9.66 27.18 2.75
CA SER A 189 10.33 27.11 1.44
C SER A 189 9.87 28.23 0.48
N LYS A 190 10.79 28.65 -0.40
CA LYS A 190 10.48 29.55 -1.53
C LYS A 190 9.46 28.93 -2.49
N TYR A 191 9.42 27.58 -2.60
CA TYR A 191 8.46 26.89 -3.46
C TYR A 191 7.08 26.81 -2.80
N LYS A 192 6.09 27.41 -3.46
CA LYS A 192 4.68 27.38 -3.04
C LYS A 192 3.84 26.44 -3.92
N THR A 193 4.32 26.13 -5.13
CA THR A 193 3.66 25.26 -6.12
C THR A 193 4.67 24.28 -6.73
N LEU A 194 4.16 23.20 -7.28
CA LEU A 194 4.96 22.23 -8.01
C LEU A 194 5.64 22.87 -9.23
N ASN A 195 4.91 23.76 -9.93
CA ASN A 195 5.44 24.45 -11.11
C ASN A 195 6.65 25.34 -10.79
N GLN A 196 6.65 26.03 -9.63
CA GLN A 196 7.83 26.82 -9.22
C GLN A 196 9.06 25.93 -9.02
N PHE A 197 8.88 24.75 -8.42
CA PHE A 197 9.96 23.79 -8.25
C PHE A 197 10.44 23.22 -9.60
N VAL A 198 9.54 22.75 -10.45
CA VAL A 198 9.88 22.21 -11.76
C VAL A 198 10.59 23.23 -12.65
N ASN A 199 10.11 24.48 -12.66
CA ASN A 199 10.76 25.58 -13.41
C ASN A 199 12.16 25.89 -12.88
N ASP A 200 12.35 25.86 -11.55
CA ASP A 200 13.66 26.07 -10.96
C ASP A 200 14.64 24.94 -11.32
N VAL A 201 14.20 23.69 -11.30
CA VAL A 201 15.01 22.55 -11.80
C VAL A 201 15.33 22.73 -13.29
N ASN A 202 14.39 23.19 -14.09
CA ASN A 202 14.66 23.44 -15.51
C ASN A 202 15.69 24.55 -15.74
N THR A 203 15.71 25.58 -14.89
CA THR A 203 16.64 26.72 -15.01
C THR A 203 18.00 26.44 -14.37
N ASN A 204 18.00 25.99 -13.11
CA ASN A 204 19.19 25.88 -12.26
C ASN A 204 19.73 24.44 -12.15
N GLY A 205 18.98 23.45 -12.65
CA GLY A 205 19.43 22.06 -12.81
C GLY A 205 19.92 21.45 -11.49
N ARG A 206 21.12 20.90 -11.56
CA ARG A 206 21.74 20.15 -10.46
C ARG A 206 22.06 20.97 -9.20
N ALA A 207 21.87 22.29 -9.23
CA ALA A 207 21.95 23.12 -8.04
C ALA A 207 20.80 22.81 -7.05
N ILE A 208 19.70 22.20 -7.53
CA ILE A 208 18.53 21.85 -6.72
C ILE A 208 18.59 20.38 -6.32
N ALA A 209 18.97 20.10 -5.08
CA ALA A 209 18.99 18.74 -4.55
C ALA A 209 17.55 18.25 -4.26
N VAL A 210 17.23 17.02 -4.68
CA VAL A 210 15.98 16.32 -4.39
C VAL A 210 16.29 15.05 -3.62
N SER A 211 15.88 14.97 -2.37
CA SER A 211 16.11 13.78 -1.55
C SER A 211 14.95 12.79 -1.67
N GLY A 212 15.28 11.51 -1.84
CA GLY A 212 14.33 10.39 -1.88
C GLY A 212 15.02 9.09 -1.50
N GLY A 213 14.33 7.97 -1.66
CA GLY A 213 14.84 6.63 -1.36
C GLY A 213 15.95 6.17 -2.30
N ASN A 214 16.11 4.86 -2.44
CA ASN A 214 17.18 4.27 -3.24
C ASN A 214 17.14 4.73 -4.70
N VAL A 215 18.33 4.77 -5.34
CA VAL A 215 18.44 4.97 -6.80
C VAL A 215 17.61 3.90 -7.51
N GLY A 216 16.82 4.31 -8.53
CA GLY A 216 15.90 3.42 -9.25
C GLY A 216 14.69 2.96 -8.45
N GLY A 217 14.60 3.31 -7.17
CA GLY A 217 13.41 3.09 -6.34
C GLY A 217 12.24 3.98 -6.75
N VAL A 218 11.08 3.77 -6.11
CA VAL A 218 9.84 4.47 -6.46
C VAL A 218 9.97 5.99 -6.42
N ASP A 219 10.64 6.54 -5.41
CA ASP A 219 10.81 7.99 -5.24
C ASP A 219 11.60 8.59 -6.41
N HIS A 220 12.69 7.91 -6.82
CA HIS A 220 13.47 8.32 -7.98
C HIS A 220 12.66 8.23 -9.27
N GLN A 221 11.86 7.17 -9.40
CA GLN A 221 10.98 7.01 -10.56
C GLN A 221 9.89 8.10 -10.62
N VAL A 222 9.30 8.49 -9.47
CA VAL A 222 8.28 9.53 -9.40
C VAL A 222 8.83 10.89 -9.84
N ILE A 223 9.99 11.31 -9.32
CA ILE A 223 10.58 12.59 -9.72
C ILE A 223 11.08 12.55 -11.17
N GLY A 224 11.66 11.44 -11.62
CA GLY A 224 12.06 11.26 -13.01
C GLY A 224 10.89 11.35 -13.98
N ALA A 225 9.78 10.67 -13.67
CA ALA A 225 8.54 10.72 -14.46
C ALA A 225 7.92 12.13 -14.50
N LEU A 226 7.97 12.86 -13.38
CA LEU A 226 7.50 14.25 -13.35
C LEU A 226 8.34 15.15 -14.26
N LEU A 227 9.66 15.09 -14.16
CA LEU A 227 10.55 15.90 -14.99
C LEU A 227 10.38 15.57 -16.48
N LYS A 228 10.26 14.29 -16.83
CA LYS A 228 9.94 13.85 -18.18
C LYS A 228 8.61 14.44 -18.67
N THR A 229 7.55 14.33 -17.89
CA THR A 229 6.22 14.87 -18.23
C THR A 229 6.27 16.40 -18.39
N ALA A 230 7.15 17.07 -17.68
CA ALA A 230 7.40 18.50 -17.76
C ALA A 230 8.36 18.90 -18.90
N ASN A 231 8.85 17.96 -19.71
CA ASN A 231 9.90 18.17 -20.71
C ASN A 231 11.20 18.76 -20.16
N VAL A 232 11.54 18.41 -18.89
CA VAL A 232 12.80 18.78 -18.25
C VAL A 232 13.78 17.61 -18.39
N PRO A 233 14.98 17.82 -18.97
CA PRO A 233 15.96 16.76 -19.12
C PRO A 233 16.35 16.15 -17.78
N ILE A 234 16.37 14.82 -17.69
CA ILE A 234 16.68 14.09 -16.45
C ILE A 234 18.09 14.37 -15.94
N SER A 235 19.03 14.71 -16.84
CA SER A 235 20.41 15.12 -16.49
C SER A 235 20.48 16.37 -15.57
N LYS A 236 19.38 17.13 -15.50
CA LYS A 236 19.24 18.27 -14.58
C LYS A 236 18.88 17.84 -13.16
N LEU A 237 18.45 16.60 -12.95
CA LEU A 237 18.13 16.08 -11.61
C LEU A 237 19.38 15.88 -10.77
N ASN A 238 19.42 16.49 -9.60
CA ASN A 238 20.36 16.17 -8.54
C ASN A 238 19.66 15.32 -7.47
N TYR A 239 19.68 14.02 -7.65
CA TYR A 239 19.01 13.10 -6.73
C TYR A 239 19.95 12.70 -5.59
N VAL A 240 19.50 12.95 -4.35
CA VAL A 240 20.24 12.64 -3.12
C VAL A 240 19.56 11.47 -2.42
N VAL A 241 20.26 10.34 -2.43
CA VAL A 241 19.75 9.09 -1.84
C VAL A 241 19.63 9.19 -0.33
N GLY A 242 18.56 8.62 0.21
CA GLY A 242 18.36 8.35 1.63
C GLY A 242 17.71 6.98 1.84
N THR A 243 17.83 6.45 3.05
CA THR A 243 17.17 5.20 3.44
C THR A 243 16.13 5.47 4.53
N GLY A 244 15.03 4.73 4.50
CA GLY A 244 13.94 4.90 5.49
C GLY A 244 13.48 6.35 5.60
N SER A 245 13.60 6.97 6.77
CA SER A 245 13.20 8.36 7.05
C SER A 245 14.24 9.43 6.70
N GLU A 246 15.42 9.07 6.20
CA GLU A 246 16.46 10.04 5.87
C GLU A 246 16.00 11.15 4.89
N PRO A 247 15.20 10.89 3.85
CA PRO A 247 14.71 11.97 2.98
C PRO A 247 13.94 13.03 3.74
N LEU A 248 13.11 12.65 4.71
CA LEU A 248 12.43 13.59 5.61
C LEU A 248 13.41 14.40 6.45
N THR A 249 14.38 13.71 7.08
CA THR A 249 15.40 14.34 7.92
C THR A 249 16.23 15.36 7.14
N LYS A 250 16.64 15.02 5.91
CA LYS A 250 17.41 15.93 5.04
C LYS A 250 16.63 17.19 4.69
N VAL A 251 15.31 17.07 4.46
CA VAL A 251 14.46 18.24 4.17
C VAL A 251 14.23 19.08 5.43
N LEU A 252 13.94 18.43 6.56
CA LEU A 252 13.70 19.13 7.83
C LEU A 252 14.93 19.85 8.37
N SER A 253 16.14 19.34 8.10
CA SER A 253 17.41 19.97 8.48
C SER A 253 17.90 21.03 7.49
N GLY A 254 17.26 21.14 6.32
CA GLY A 254 17.71 22.02 5.24
C GLY A 254 18.84 21.47 4.38
N ALA A 255 19.28 20.23 4.59
CA ALA A 255 20.30 19.56 3.77
C ALA A 255 19.83 19.28 2.33
N ALA A 256 18.51 19.19 2.11
CA ALA A 256 17.89 19.17 0.80
C ALA A 256 16.67 20.10 0.78
N PRO A 257 16.51 20.96 -0.25
CA PRO A 257 15.38 21.87 -0.34
C PRO A 257 14.06 21.17 -0.68
N VAL A 258 14.11 19.98 -1.25
CA VAL A 258 12.95 19.19 -1.74
C VAL A 258 13.11 17.73 -1.38
N GLY A 259 12.01 17.08 -1.01
CA GLY A 259 11.95 15.63 -0.79
C GLY A 259 10.85 14.97 -1.60
N VAL A 260 11.02 13.68 -1.86
CA VAL A 260 10.01 12.81 -2.44
C VAL A 260 9.99 11.49 -1.69
N ILE A 261 8.81 11.09 -1.16
CA ILE A 261 8.62 9.86 -0.36
C ILE A 261 7.14 9.49 -0.34
N GLY A 262 6.81 8.30 0.20
CA GLY A 262 5.43 7.88 0.46
C GLY A 262 4.64 8.95 1.23
N ILE A 263 3.40 9.20 0.81
CA ILE A 263 2.62 10.32 1.34
C ILE A 263 2.39 10.21 2.85
N VAL A 264 2.18 9.02 3.37
CA VAL A 264 1.86 8.77 4.79
C VAL A 264 2.97 9.27 5.71
N ASP A 265 4.23 9.12 5.29
CA ASP A 265 5.39 9.55 6.07
C ASP A 265 5.48 11.07 6.23
N VAL A 266 4.88 11.82 5.29
CA VAL A 266 4.91 13.30 5.26
C VAL A 266 3.79 13.90 6.10
N LEU A 267 2.65 13.21 6.23
CA LEU A 267 1.42 13.78 6.82
C LEU A 267 1.57 14.34 8.23
N PRO A 268 2.25 13.69 9.18
CA PRO A 268 2.43 14.25 10.53
C PRO A 268 3.13 15.63 10.50
N TYR A 269 4.13 15.78 9.67
CA TYR A 269 4.89 17.03 9.54
C TYR A 269 4.13 18.13 8.81
N VAL A 270 3.20 17.75 7.93
CA VAL A 270 2.27 18.69 7.29
C VAL A 270 1.20 19.16 8.28
N ALA A 271 0.72 18.28 9.15
CA ALA A 271 -0.22 18.63 10.21
C ALA A 271 0.40 19.63 11.18
N ASP A 272 1.68 19.47 11.52
CA ASP A 272 2.45 20.35 12.40
C ASP A 272 2.99 21.62 11.69
N ASN A 273 2.59 21.89 10.44
CA ASN A 273 3.09 23.02 9.63
C ASN A 273 4.62 23.07 9.48
N ARG A 274 5.32 21.95 9.59
CA ARG A 274 6.78 21.85 9.37
C ARG A 274 7.12 21.60 7.90
N LEU A 275 6.25 20.90 7.19
CA LEU A 275 6.39 20.61 5.77
C LEU A 275 5.16 21.08 4.97
N ARG A 276 5.37 21.29 3.67
CA ARG A 276 4.33 21.56 2.67
C ARG A 276 4.43 20.56 1.54
N ILE A 277 3.31 19.96 1.15
CA ILE A 277 3.22 19.14 -0.06
C ILE A 277 3.09 20.06 -1.27
N LEU A 278 3.99 19.92 -2.23
CA LEU A 278 3.94 20.61 -3.53
C LEU A 278 3.08 19.87 -4.52
N GLY A 279 3.11 18.52 -4.51
CA GLY A 279 2.31 17.70 -5.41
C GLY A 279 2.23 16.25 -4.96
N ILE A 280 1.14 15.58 -5.37
CA ILE A 280 0.84 14.20 -5.05
C ILE A 280 0.71 13.42 -6.36
N SER A 281 1.32 12.23 -6.42
CA SER A 281 1.32 11.39 -7.62
C SER A 281 0.03 10.62 -7.88
N SER A 282 -1.03 10.85 -7.08
CA SER A 282 -2.33 10.17 -7.19
C SER A 282 -3.21 10.70 -8.32
N PRO A 283 -4.15 9.87 -8.85
CA PRO A 283 -5.07 10.29 -9.92
C PRO A 283 -6.12 11.30 -9.44
N LYS A 284 -6.43 11.29 -8.13
CA LYS A 284 -7.44 12.14 -7.47
C LYS A 284 -6.91 12.61 -6.13
N PRO A 285 -7.44 13.73 -5.58
CA PRO A 285 -7.14 14.14 -4.21
C PRO A 285 -7.36 13.00 -3.22
N ILE A 286 -6.47 12.90 -2.22
CA ILE A 286 -6.57 11.90 -1.16
C ILE A 286 -7.34 12.51 0.00
N ALA A 287 -8.37 11.83 0.48
CA ALA A 287 -9.21 12.32 1.57
C ALA A 287 -8.37 12.63 2.84
N GLY A 288 -8.58 13.83 3.39
CA GLY A 288 -7.87 14.31 4.57
C GLY A 288 -6.42 14.76 4.31
N VAL A 289 -5.97 14.81 3.05
CA VAL A 289 -4.61 15.25 2.69
C VAL A 289 -4.65 16.64 2.05
N LYS A 290 -3.92 17.58 2.64
CA LYS A 290 -3.73 18.92 2.07
C LYS A 290 -2.64 18.87 0.98
N GLY A 291 -3.04 19.01 -0.28
CA GLY A 291 -2.12 19.03 -1.43
C GLY A 291 -2.88 18.78 -2.73
N LYS A 292 -2.37 19.34 -3.84
CA LYS A 292 -2.91 19.11 -5.18
C LYS A 292 -2.20 17.90 -5.81
N THR A 293 -2.92 17.14 -6.63
CA THR A 293 -2.30 16.10 -7.44
C THR A 293 -1.45 16.70 -8.56
N PHE A 294 -0.57 15.90 -9.19
CA PHE A 294 0.15 16.34 -10.38
C PHE A 294 -0.82 16.72 -11.51
N ILE A 295 -1.88 15.92 -11.70
CA ILE A 295 -2.93 16.19 -12.70
C ILE A 295 -3.59 17.55 -12.46
N GLN A 296 -3.95 17.89 -11.22
CA GLN A 296 -4.56 19.18 -10.88
C GLN A 296 -3.63 20.38 -11.11
N GLN A 297 -2.35 20.13 -11.34
CA GLN A 297 -1.33 21.14 -11.60
C GLN A 297 -0.83 21.12 -13.06
N GLY A 298 -1.53 20.42 -13.95
CA GLY A 298 -1.27 20.39 -15.38
C GLY A 298 -0.30 19.28 -15.84
N TYR A 299 0.19 18.44 -14.93
CA TYR A 299 1.02 17.29 -15.29
C TYR A 299 0.16 16.05 -15.45
N ASN A 300 -0.02 15.54 -16.66
CA ASN A 300 -0.77 14.31 -16.91
C ASN A 300 0.05 13.08 -16.47
N LEU A 301 0.24 12.96 -15.19
CA LEU A 301 1.03 11.90 -14.56
C LEU A 301 0.34 11.34 -13.34
N VAL A 302 0.18 10.02 -13.32
CA VAL A 302 -0.15 9.21 -12.15
C VAL A 302 0.99 8.22 -11.93
N TYR A 303 1.55 8.20 -10.75
CA TYR A 303 2.62 7.26 -10.43
C TYR A 303 2.42 6.67 -9.04
N GLY A 304 2.20 5.35 -8.97
CA GLY A 304 1.87 4.70 -7.71
C GLY A 304 2.76 3.50 -7.40
N ASN A 305 3.09 3.37 -6.13
CA ASN A 305 3.88 2.29 -5.58
C ASN A 305 2.97 1.12 -5.24
N TRP A 306 2.87 0.15 -6.13
CA TRP A 306 2.07 -1.05 -5.90
C TRP A 306 2.86 -2.12 -5.11
N ARG A 307 2.11 -3.00 -4.43
CA ARG A 307 2.65 -4.19 -3.75
C ARG A 307 1.91 -5.43 -4.21
N GLY A 308 2.64 -6.54 -4.32
CA GLY A 308 2.11 -7.84 -4.68
C GLY A 308 2.83 -8.99 -3.99
N VAL A 309 2.24 -10.16 -4.07
CA VAL A 309 2.67 -11.40 -3.43
C VAL A 309 2.98 -12.43 -4.51
N MET A 310 4.14 -13.06 -4.42
CA MET A 310 4.56 -14.19 -5.23
C MET A 310 4.69 -15.44 -4.36
N ALA A 311 4.50 -16.60 -4.95
CA ALA A 311 4.77 -17.90 -4.35
C ALA A 311 5.97 -18.60 -5.01
N PRO A 312 6.58 -19.64 -4.40
CA PRO A 312 7.63 -20.43 -5.02
C PRO A 312 7.18 -21.08 -6.34
N ALA A 313 8.15 -21.35 -7.22
CA ALA A 313 7.90 -21.89 -8.55
C ALA A 313 7.19 -23.27 -8.54
N ASP A 314 7.41 -24.04 -7.50
CA ASP A 314 6.87 -25.41 -7.33
C ASP A 314 5.62 -25.46 -6.41
N ILE A 315 4.97 -24.33 -6.17
CA ILE A 315 3.68 -24.33 -5.46
C ILE A 315 2.67 -25.17 -6.25
N SER A 316 1.95 -26.05 -5.57
CA SER A 316 0.89 -26.82 -6.21
C SER A 316 -0.26 -25.91 -6.67
N GLU A 317 -0.92 -26.27 -7.78
CA GLU A 317 -2.04 -25.46 -8.29
C GLU A 317 -3.16 -25.31 -7.26
N ALA A 318 -3.43 -26.34 -6.46
CA ALA A 318 -4.42 -26.28 -5.38
C ALA A 318 -4.04 -25.22 -4.31
N ASN A 319 -2.78 -25.19 -3.88
CA ASN A 319 -2.31 -24.22 -2.91
C ASN A 319 -2.24 -22.80 -3.51
N ARG A 320 -1.79 -22.67 -4.76
CA ARG A 320 -1.81 -21.39 -5.49
C ARG A 320 -3.23 -20.80 -5.53
N LEU A 321 -4.20 -21.58 -5.99
CA LEU A 321 -5.59 -21.14 -6.07
C LEU A 321 -6.15 -20.80 -4.70
N ASN A 322 -5.86 -21.59 -3.67
CA ASN A 322 -6.29 -21.31 -2.31
C ASN A 322 -5.69 -20.00 -1.79
N PHE A 323 -4.40 -19.77 -2.06
CA PHE A 323 -3.74 -18.53 -1.64
C PHE A 323 -4.37 -17.29 -2.33
N VAL A 324 -4.64 -17.38 -3.63
CA VAL A 324 -5.35 -16.31 -4.37
C VAL A 324 -6.75 -16.07 -3.78
N LYS A 325 -7.50 -17.13 -3.44
CA LYS A 325 -8.84 -17.04 -2.81
C LYS A 325 -8.76 -16.33 -1.45
N VAL A 326 -7.77 -16.68 -0.62
CA VAL A 326 -7.55 -16.03 0.68
C VAL A 326 -7.30 -14.54 0.51
N MET A 327 -6.45 -14.14 -0.44
CA MET A 327 -6.18 -12.72 -0.71
C MET A 327 -7.41 -11.99 -1.29
N ASP A 328 -8.21 -12.66 -2.13
CA ASP A 328 -9.44 -12.07 -2.68
C ASP A 328 -10.53 -11.86 -1.62
N VAL A 329 -10.64 -12.77 -0.65
CA VAL A 329 -11.52 -12.58 0.51
C VAL A 329 -11.01 -11.44 1.39
N MET A 330 -9.71 -11.43 1.71
CA MET A 330 -9.09 -10.41 2.56
C MET A 330 -9.45 -8.99 2.12
N ARG A 331 -9.35 -8.69 0.82
CA ARG A 331 -9.58 -7.33 0.30
C ARG A 331 -10.98 -6.77 0.57
N SER A 332 -11.97 -7.65 0.76
CA SER A 332 -13.37 -7.26 1.01
C SER A 332 -13.67 -7.13 2.50
N THR A 333 -12.78 -7.56 3.39
CA THR A 333 -12.97 -7.46 4.84
C THR A 333 -12.92 -6.01 5.31
N ASP A 334 -13.67 -5.71 6.37
CA ASP A 334 -13.65 -4.35 6.93
C ASP A 334 -12.31 -4.05 7.60
N THR A 335 -11.65 -5.06 8.16
CA THR A 335 -10.28 -4.96 8.69
C THR A 335 -9.29 -4.48 7.62
N TRP A 336 -9.33 -5.06 6.40
CA TRP A 336 -8.46 -4.62 5.31
C TRP A 336 -8.83 -3.23 4.79
N LYS A 337 -10.12 -2.93 4.63
CA LYS A 337 -10.58 -1.59 4.22
C LYS A 337 -10.12 -0.52 5.21
N GLN A 338 -10.19 -0.80 6.52
CA GLN A 338 -9.65 0.10 7.54
C GLN A 338 -8.13 0.24 7.46
N THR A 339 -7.42 -0.86 7.22
CA THR A 339 -5.97 -0.87 7.00
C THR A 339 -5.58 0.01 5.81
N LEU A 340 -6.28 -0.13 4.68
CA LEU A 340 -6.08 0.73 3.50
C LEU A 340 -6.33 2.20 3.84
N ALA A 341 -7.43 2.53 4.51
CA ALA A 341 -7.79 3.90 4.88
C ALA A 341 -6.77 4.55 5.82
N THR A 342 -6.31 3.82 6.85
CA THR A 342 -5.31 4.27 7.82
C THR A 342 -3.98 4.57 7.14
N ASN A 343 -3.53 3.67 6.26
CA ASN A 343 -2.25 3.80 5.55
C ASN A 343 -2.37 4.65 4.26
N LYS A 344 -3.54 5.22 3.95
CA LYS A 344 -3.80 5.93 2.68
C LYS A 344 -3.45 5.10 1.45
N TRP A 345 -3.62 3.79 1.57
CA TRP A 345 -3.47 2.84 0.48
C TRP A 345 -4.77 2.69 -0.31
N TYR A 346 -4.65 2.25 -1.53
CA TYR A 346 -5.77 2.01 -2.43
C TYR A 346 -5.88 0.53 -2.75
N ASP A 347 -7.11 0.01 -2.76
CA ASP A 347 -7.38 -1.35 -3.26
C ASP A 347 -7.06 -1.40 -4.77
N GLU A 348 -6.06 -2.18 -5.11
CA GLU A 348 -5.69 -2.49 -6.50
C GLU A 348 -5.52 -3.99 -6.71
N PHE A 349 -6.44 -4.75 -6.16
CA PHE A 349 -6.38 -6.19 -6.26
C PHE A 349 -6.42 -6.67 -7.71
N ALA A 350 -5.46 -7.54 -8.03
CA ALA A 350 -5.44 -8.36 -9.23
C ALA A 350 -4.91 -9.73 -8.81
N GLY A 351 -5.75 -10.77 -8.89
CA GLY A 351 -5.39 -12.12 -8.46
C GLY A 351 -4.84 -12.99 -9.60
N GLY A 352 -3.94 -13.90 -9.30
CA GLY A 352 -3.47 -14.95 -10.21
C GLY A 352 -3.06 -14.43 -11.59
N LYS A 353 -3.78 -14.86 -12.63
CA LYS A 353 -3.48 -14.52 -14.04
C LYS A 353 -3.61 -13.04 -14.36
N ASP A 354 -4.49 -12.30 -13.70
CA ASP A 354 -4.61 -10.84 -13.90
C ASP A 354 -3.34 -10.15 -13.39
N PHE A 355 -2.80 -10.62 -12.27
CA PHE A 355 -1.54 -10.11 -11.75
C PHE A 355 -0.34 -10.53 -12.62
N GLU A 356 -0.32 -11.75 -13.11
CA GLU A 356 0.70 -12.22 -14.06
C GLU A 356 0.71 -11.35 -15.33
N SER A 357 -0.46 -11.09 -15.90
CA SER A 357 -0.63 -10.25 -17.09
C SER A 357 -0.14 -8.81 -16.84
N PHE A 358 -0.45 -8.27 -15.66
CA PHE A 358 0.09 -6.98 -15.24
C PHE A 358 1.62 -7.00 -15.18
N LEU A 359 2.24 -8.01 -14.56
CA LEU A 359 3.70 -8.12 -14.46
C LEU A 359 4.37 -8.22 -15.82
N LYS A 360 3.81 -9.04 -16.74
CA LYS A 360 4.31 -9.18 -18.12
C LYS A 360 4.36 -7.86 -18.88
N THR A 361 3.42 -6.96 -18.62
CA THR A 361 3.37 -5.63 -19.22
C THR A 361 4.24 -4.63 -18.46
N HIS A 362 4.18 -4.66 -17.14
CA HIS A 362 4.84 -3.67 -16.29
C HIS A 362 6.36 -3.79 -16.25
N ILE A 363 6.90 -5.01 -16.18
CA ILE A 363 8.36 -5.23 -16.08
C ILE A 363 9.11 -4.61 -17.28
N PRO A 364 8.73 -4.86 -18.54
CA PRO A 364 9.36 -4.19 -19.68
C PRO A 364 9.24 -2.67 -19.67
N GLN A 365 8.08 -2.14 -19.24
CA GLN A 365 7.85 -0.70 -19.13
C GLN A 365 8.79 -0.05 -18.11
N ILE A 366 8.96 -0.68 -16.94
CA ILE A 366 9.90 -0.18 -15.92
C ILE A 366 11.35 -0.27 -16.42
N LYS A 367 11.71 -1.36 -17.09
CA LYS A 367 13.06 -1.51 -17.66
C LYS A 367 13.36 -0.39 -18.67
N ALA A 368 12.43 -0.11 -19.57
CA ALA A 368 12.57 0.98 -20.55
C ALA A 368 12.66 2.35 -19.85
N PHE A 369 11.80 2.59 -18.83
CA PHE A 369 11.80 3.84 -18.09
C PHE A 369 13.10 4.05 -17.28
N ILE A 370 13.61 3.02 -16.61
CA ILE A 370 14.88 3.09 -15.87
C ILE A 370 16.04 3.43 -16.80
N ALA A 371 16.10 2.78 -17.97
CA ALA A 371 17.12 3.09 -18.99
C ALA A 371 17.00 4.55 -19.50
N GLU A 372 15.77 5.04 -19.71
CA GLU A 372 15.50 6.40 -20.17
C GLU A 372 15.94 7.48 -19.16
N ILE A 373 15.81 7.21 -17.86
CA ILE A 373 16.29 8.12 -16.81
C ILE A 373 17.79 7.93 -16.49
N GLY A 374 18.51 7.13 -17.30
CA GLY A 374 19.96 6.97 -17.22
C GLY A 374 20.44 6.09 -16.06
N LEU A 375 19.63 5.11 -15.63
CA LEU A 375 19.92 4.19 -14.51
C LEU A 375 20.04 2.73 -14.97
#